data_34cd6002de6d1d722f2fedb8150ae344
#
_entry.id   34cd6002de6d1d722f2fedb8150ae344
#
_cell.length_a   1.000
_cell.length_b   1.000
_cell.length_c   1.000
_cell.angle_alpha   90.00
_cell.angle_beta   90.00
_cell.angle_gamma   90.00
#
_symmetry.space_group_name_H-M   'P 1'
#
loop_
_entity.id
_entity.type
_entity.pdbx_description
1 polymer ?
#
loop_
_entity_poly.entity_id
_entity_poly.type
_entity_poly.pdbx_seq_one_letter_code
_entity_poly.pdbx_strand_id
1 'polypeptide(L)'
;MSVKVYIDGQEGTTGLKILERFKDRNDIEIMKIDEDKRKDNDERKKFICSSDFTFLCLPDAAAREAVELAKGSNVRIIDASTAHRTNPDWAYGFPELSKQHREKIAASSRVAVPGCYASGFISLVYPLVKAGIMPSDYPVVAHAVSGYSGAGKKAIAVYESDEKPEEFYSPRQYALPQEHKHLPEMMKISGLDYKPVFNPLICDYFSGMVVTVPVLTRLLPKKYTLADIHKAFTEHYADANLVKVMPVMGEGVLENGFLAANTLSGKNNMEIFVCGNDDRIVLCSRPVSYTHLRAH
;
A
#
# COMPACT_ATOMS: atom_id res chain seq x y z
N MET A 1 -24.46 20.04 3.13
CA MET A 1 -24.92 18.68 2.77
C MET A 1 -23.83 17.72 3.19
N SER A 2 -24.19 16.61 3.85
CA SER A 2 -23.23 15.54 4.17
C SER A 2 -22.85 14.77 2.90
N VAL A 3 -21.62 14.31 2.82
CA VAL A 3 -21.11 13.47 1.72
C VAL A 3 -21.60 12.04 1.94
N LYS A 4 -22.31 11.47 0.97
CA LYS A 4 -22.83 10.09 1.04
C LYS A 4 -21.76 9.09 0.65
N VAL A 5 -21.45 8.18 1.57
CA VAL A 5 -20.42 7.15 1.39
C VAL A 5 -21.04 5.77 1.52
N TYR A 6 -20.83 4.93 0.52
CA TYR A 6 -21.15 3.51 0.56
C TYR A 6 -19.89 2.67 0.63
N ILE A 7 -19.89 1.62 1.47
CA ILE A 7 -18.76 0.68 1.61
C ILE A 7 -19.24 -0.70 1.19
N ASP A 8 -18.93 -1.10 -0.04
CA ASP A 8 -19.22 -2.44 -0.54
C ASP A 8 -18.19 -3.42 0.00
N GLY A 9 -18.64 -4.40 0.79
CA GLY A 9 -17.77 -5.31 1.55
C GLY A 9 -17.42 -4.79 2.95
N GLN A 10 -18.32 -4.06 3.60
CA GLN A 10 -18.14 -3.48 4.94
C GLN A 10 -17.77 -4.50 6.02
N GLU A 11 -18.14 -5.78 5.88
CA GLU A 11 -17.84 -6.88 6.80
C GLU A 11 -16.38 -7.37 6.75
N GLY A 12 -15.62 -6.96 5.74
CA GLY A 12 -14.20 -7.28 5.59
C GLY A 12 -13.32 -6.48 6.56
N THR A 13 -12.09 -6.94 6.81
CA THR A 13 -11.12 -6.23 7.67
C THR A 13 -10.89 -4.78 7.20
N THR A 14 -10.85 -4.55 5.90
CA THR A 14 -10.69 -3.22 5.29
C THR A 14 -11.95 -2.36 5.48
N GLY A 15 -13.14 -2.91 5.21
CA GLY A 15 -14.42 -2.19 5.37
C GLY A 15 -14.67 -1.74 6.80
N LEU A 16 -14.43 -2.63 7.77
CA LEU A 16 -14.55 -2.31 9.21
C LEU A 16 -13.62 -1.17 9.63
N LYS A 17 -12.38 -1.12 9.10
CA LYS A 17 -11.43 -0.04 9.39
C LYS A 17 -11.84 1.30 8.78
N ILE A 18 -12.44 1.31 7.61
CA ILE A 18 -12.99 2.53 7.01
C ILE A 18 -14.15 3.05 7.86
N LEU A 19 -15.07 2.16 8.28
CA LEU A 19 -16.17 2.52 9.18
C LEU A 19 -15.67 3.12 10.49
N GLU A 20 -14.66 2.52 11.11
CA GLU A 20 -14.05 3.02 12.34
C GLU A 20 -13.48 4.44 12.15
N ARG A 21 -12.84 4.73 11.00
CA ARG A 21 -12.26 6.04 10.70
C ARG A 21 -13.29 7.12 10.42
N PHE A 22 -14.45 6.74 9.91
CA PHE A 22 -15.52 7.70 9.62
C PHE A 22 -16.50 7.89 10.77
N LYS A 23 -16.35 7.12 11.87
CA LYS A 23 -17.28 7.13 13.02
C LYS A 23 -17.51 8.53 13.59
N ASP A 24 -16.46 9.34 13.70
CA ASP A 24 -16.50 10.66 14.33
C ASP A 24 -16.60 11.82 13.30
N ARG A 25 -16.86 11.49 12.02
CA ARG A 25 -17.01 12.47 10.93
C ARG A 25 -18.48 12.85 10.76
N ASN A 26 -18.83 14.09 11.14
CA ASN A 26 -20.20 14.64 11.01
C ASN A 26 -20.54 15.14 9.61
N ASP A 27 -19.56 15.26 8.73
CA ASP A 27 -19.68 15.68 7.34
C ASP A 27 -19.90 14.50 6.38
N ILE A 28 -19.89 13.25 6.90
CA ILE A 28 -20.06 12.01 6.13
C ILE A 28 -21.31 11.27 6.59
N GLU A 29 -22.15 10.86 5.63
CA GLU A 29 -23.29 9.98 5.82
C GLU A 29 -22.94 8.58 5.29
N ILE A 30 -22.80 7.59 6.20
CA ILE A 30 -22.53 6.20 5.82
C ILE A 30 -23.85 5.52 5.42
N MET A 31 -23.96 5.14 4.17
CA MET A 31 -25.08 4.38 3.64
C MET A 31 -24.91 2.90 3.97
N LYS A 32 -25.90 2.31 4.63
CA LYS A 32 -25.88 0.90 5.08
C LYS A 32 -26.88 0.08 4.28
N ILE A 33 -26.41 -0.94 3.60
CA ILE A 33 -27.23 -1.97 2.96
C ILE A 33 -27.63 -3.03 3.99
N ASP A 34 -28.84 -3.55 3.88
CA ASP A 34 -29.33 -4.64 4.73
C ASP A 34 -28.47 -5.90 4.51
N GLU A 35 -28.19 -6.64 5.57
CA GLU A 35 -27.24 -7.77 5.55
C GLU A 35 -27.68 -8.89 4.58
N ASP A 36 -28.98 -9.17 4.52
CA ASP A 36 -29.59 -10.15 3.63
C ASP A 36 -29.53 -9.72 2.14
N LYS A 37 -29.46 -8.42 1.86
CA LYS A 37 -29.43 -7.86 0.50
C LYS A 37 -28.03 -7.50 -0.02
N ARG A 38 -27.00 -7.62 0.80
CA ARG A 38 -25.61 -7.25 0.43
C ARG A 38 -25.01 -7.97 -0.77
N LYS A 39 -25.62 -9.09 -1.20
CA LYS A 39 -25.25 -9.85 -2.41
C LYS A 39 -26.21 -9.62 -3.57
N ASP A 40 -27.30 -8.88 -3.37
CA ASP A 40 -28.26 -8.54 -4.41
C ASP A 40 -27.70 -7.41 -5.27
N ASN A 41 -27.52 -7.67 -6.56
CA ASN A 41 -26.90 -6.72 -7.48
C ASN A 41 -27.78 -5.50 -7.75
N ASP A 42 -29.10 -5.61 -7.69
CA ASP A 42 -30.00 -4.47 -7.87
C ASP A 42 -29.95 -3.54 -6.67
N GLU A 43 -29.91 -4.09 -5.46
CA GLU A 43 -29.74 -3.30 -4.25
C GLU A 43 -28.34 -2.67 -4.19
N ARG A 44 -27.27 -3.42 -4.45
CA ARG A 44 -25.91 -2.88 -4.54
C ARG A 44 -25.82 -1.74 -5.53
N LYS A 45 -26.41 -1.89 -6.71
CA LYS A 45 -26.46 -0.83 -7.72
C LYS A 45 -27.14 0.44 -7.22
N LYS A 46 -28.26 0.32 -6.50
CA LYS A 46 -28.95 1.48 -5.90
C LYS A 46 -28.04 2.25 -4.96
N PHE A 47 -27.36 1.53 -4.04
CA PHE A 47 -26.45 2.13 -3.06
C PHE A 47 -25.23 2.76 -3.75
N ILE A 48 -24.60 2.06 -4.69
CA ILE A 48 -23.46 2.55 -5.47
C ILE A 48 -23.84 3.83 -6.22
N CYS A 49 -24.94 3.80 -6.99
CA CYS A 49 -25.32 4.92 -7.84
C CYS A 49 -25.89 6.14 -7.08
N SER A 50 -26.35 5.95 -5.84
CA SER A 50 -26.88 7.04 -4.99
C SER A 50 -25.86 7.62 -4.01
N SER A 51 -24.63 7.07 -3.95
CA SER A 51 -23.55 7.60 -3.14
C SER A 51 -22.68 8.60 -3.91
N ASP A 52 -22.03 9.51 -3.20
CA ASP A 52 -20.99 10.38 -3.76
C ASP A 52 -19.67 9.61 -3.91
N PHE A 53 -19.37 8.75 -2.92
CA PHE A 53 -18.21 7.89 -2.92
C PHE A 53 -18.61 6.45 -2.57
N THR A 54 -18.09 5.49 -3.35
CA THR A 54 -18.17 4.07 -3.02
C THR A 54 -16.76 3.50 -2.79
N PHE A 55 -16.53 2.89 -1.62
CA PHE A 55 -15.33 2.10 -1.33
C PHE A 55 -15.60 0.64 -1.67
N LEU A 56 -14.75 0.04 -2.50
CA LEU A 56 -14.81 -1.39 -2.80
C LEU A 56 -13.81 -2.15 -1.93
N CYS A 57 -14.31 -2.90 -0.95
CA CYS A 57 -13.54 -3.76 -0.04
C CYS A 57 -13.80 -5.24 -0.38
N LEU A 58 -13.71 -5.58 -1.64
CA LEU A 58 -14.18 -6.82 -2.26
C LEU A 58 -13.01 -7.63 -2.86
N PRO A 59 -13.19 -8.94 -3.09
CA PRO A 59 -12.33 -9.69 -4.00
C PRO A 59 -12.39 -9.13 -5.44
N ASP A 60 -11.32 -9.32 -6.22
CA ASP A 60 -11.14 -8.72 -7.54
C ASP A 60 -12.32 -8.91 -8.50
N ALA A 61 -12.91 -10.11 -8.56
CA ALA A 61 -14.06 -10.38 -9.43
C ALA A 61 -15.28 -9.53 -9.04
N ALA A 62 -15.60 -9.47 -7.74
CA ALA A 62 -16.72 -8.69 -7.22
C ALA A 62 -16.47 -7.18 -7.32
N ALA A 63 -15.20 -6.73 -7.24
CA ALA A 63 -14.84 -5.34 -7.46
C ALA A 63 -15.08 -4.92 -8.92
N ARG A 64 -14.70 -5.77 -9.89
CA ARG A 64 -15.01 -5.54 -11.31
C ARG A 64 -16.51 -5.48 -11.57
N GLU A 65 -17.30 -6.38 -10.98
CA GLU A 65 -18.75 -6.37 -11.06
C GLU A 65 -19.33 -5.07 -10.50
N ALA A 66 -18.89 -4.61 -9.33
CA ALA A 66 -19.36 -3.36 -8.73
C ALA A 66 -19.06 -2.15 -9.63
N VAL A 67 -17.93 -2.13 -10.32
CA VAL A 67 -17.60 -1.10 -11.31
C VAL A 67 -18.57 -1.12 -12.51
N GLU A 68 -18.97 -2.31 -12.97
CA GLU A 68 -19.99 -2.45 -14.02
C GLU A 68 -21.37 -1.94 -13.55
N LEU A 69 -21.76 -2.24 -12.31
CA LEU A 69 -23.00 -1.74 -11.72
C LEU A 69 -23.04 -0.19 -11.63
N ALA A 70 -21.87 0.43 -11.47
CA ALA A 70 -21.72 1.89 -11.39
C ALA A 70 -21.79 2.61 -12.74
N LYS A 71 -21.86 1.90 -13.86
CA LYS A 71 -21.90 2.53 -15.20
C LYS A 71 -23.08 3.48 -15.36
N GLY A 72 -22.81 4.67 -15.90
CA GLY A 72 -23.81 5.72 -16.11
C GLY A 72 -24.11 6.56 -14.88
N SER A 73 -23.45 6.33 -13.74
CA SER A 73 -23.55 7.18 -12.55
C SER A 73 -22.34 8.10 -12.40
N ASN A 74 -22.47 9.13 -11.57
CA ASN A 74 -21.39 10.07 -11.25
C ASN A 74 -20.58 9.67 -10.00
N VAL A 75 -20.80 8.47 -9.45
CA VAL A 75 -20.13 8.02 -8.23
C VAL A 75 -18.61 7.95 -8.41
N ARG A 76 -17.88 8.43 -7.43
CA ARG A 76 -16.43 8.21 -7.32
C ARG A 76 -16.16 6.88 -6.64
N ILE A 77 -15.38 6.01 -7.29
CA ILE A 77 -15.03 4.68 -6.75
C ILE A 77 -13.60 4.68 -6.25
N ILE A 78 -13.42 4.21 -5.02
CA ILE A 78 -12.13 3.97 -4.38
C ILE A 78 -12.02 2.45 -4.16
N ASP A 79 -11.21 1.79 -4.97
CA ASP A 79 -11.07 0.33 -4.97
C ASP A 79 -9.85 -0.14 -4.19
N ALA A 80 -10.09 -0.91 -3.13
CA ALA A 80 -9.03 -1.52 -2.32
C ALA A 80 -8.57 -2.90 -2.84
N SER A 81 -9.24 -3.47 -3.85
CA SER A 81 -8.82 -4.73 -4.48
C SER A 81 -7.55 -4.58 -5.31
N THR A 82 -7.06 -5.68 -5.88
CA THR A 82 -5.94 -5.64 -6.83
C THR A 82 -6.41 -5.45 -8.28
N ALA A 83 -7.71 -5.47 -8.52
CA ALA A 83 -8.32 -5.53 -9.84
C ALA A 83 -7.92 -4.37 -10.78
N HIS A 84 -7.73 -3.17 -10.23
CA HIS A 84 -7.59 -1.96 -11.03
C HIS A 84 -6.27 -1.19 -10.82
N ARG A 85 -5.35 -1.69 -9.97
CA ARG A 85 -4.10 -0.99 -9.60
C ARG A 85 -3.17 -0.70 -10.76
N THR A 86 -3.22 -1.54 -11.81
CA THR A 86 -2.42 -1.39 -13.02
C THR A 86 -3.23 -0.95 -14.24
N ASN A 87 -4.52 -0.61 -14.06
CA ASN A 87 -5.35 -0.11 -15.13
C ASN A 87 -5.01 1.37 -15.44
N PRO A 88 -4.69 1.75 -16.70
CA PRO A 88 -4.30 3.12 -17.06
C PRO A 88 -5.44 4.14 -16.86
N ASP A 89 -6.70 3.70 -16.91
CA ASP A 89 -7.88 4.55 -16.73
C ASP A 89 -8.17 4.89 -15.27
N TRP A 90 -7.44 4.25 -14.35
CA TRP A 90 -7.55 4.49 -12.92
C TRP A 90 -6.40 5.35 -12.39
N ALA A 91 -6.70 6.23 -11.46
CA ALA A 91 -5.66 6.91 -10.70
C ALA A 91 -5.07 5.95 -9.67
N TYR A 92 -3.74 5.85 -9.64
CA TYR A 92 -3.06 5.10 -8.59
C TYR A 92 -3.04 5.92 -7.29
N GLY A 93 -3.64 5.40 -6.23
CA GLY A 93 -3.96 6.10 -4.99
C GLY A 93 -2.77 6.36 -4.06
N PHE A 94 -1.64 6.82 -4.59
CA PHE A 94 -0.46 7.22 -3.83
C PHE A 94 -0.06 8.67 -4.17
N PRO A 95 -0.69 9.67 -3.51
CA PRO A 95 -0.55 11.08 -3.88
C PRO A 95 0.87 11.63 -3.67
N GLU A 96 1.66 11.04 -2.78
CA GLU A 96 3.02 11.49 -2.49
C GLU A 96 4.05 11.06 -3.52
N LEU A 97 3.72 10.19 -4.49
CA LEU A 97 4.67 9.78 -5.53
C LEU A 97 5.07 10.93 -6.45
N SER A 98 4.13 11.82 -6.78
CA SER A 98 4.42 13.05 -7.52
C SER A 98 3.23 13.99 -7.51
N LYS A 99 3.46 15.25 -7.92
CA LYS A 99 2.39 16.24 -8.15
C LYS A 99 1.34 15.71 -9.13
N GLN A 100 1.77 15.06 -10.23
CA GLN A 100 0.86 14.48 -11.23
C GLN A 100 -0.02 13.37 -10.64
N HIS A 101 0.52 12.52 -9.74
CA HIS A 101 -0.31 11.50 -9.06
C HIS A 101 -1.38 12.15 -8.19
N ARG A 102 -1.02 13.17 -7.41
CA ARG A 102 -1.98 13.93 -6.58
C ARG A 102 -3.08 14.57 -7.42
N GLU A 103 -2.72 15.26 -8.50
CA GLU A 103 -3.67 15.89 -9.41
C GLU A 103 -4.58 14.86 -10.08
N LYS A 104 -4.02 13.74 -10.56
CA LYS A 104 -4.79 12.65 -11.16
C LYS A 104 -5.78 12.05 -10.17
N ILE A 105 -5.40 11.82 -8.91
CA ILE A 105 -6.30 11.32 -7.87
C ILE A 105 -7.43 12.30 -7.62
N ALA A 106 -7.13 13.60 -7.49
CA ALA A 106 -8.13 14.63 -7.24
C ALA A 106 -9.16 14.72 -8.39
N ALA A 107 -8.72 14.61 -9.63
CA ALA A 107 -9.57 14.73 -10.83
C ALA A 107 -10.30 13.42 -11.18
N SER A 108 -9.84 12.26 -10.75
CA SER A 108 -10.37 10.97 -11.20
C SER A 108 -11.63 10.55 -10.44
N SER A 109 -12.60 10.00 -11.15
CA SER A 109 -13.72 9.27 -10.55
C SER A 109 -13.37 7.81 -10.17
N ARG A 110 -12.19 7.34 -10.52
CA ARG A 110 -11.73 5.96 -10.31
C ARG A 110 -10.34 5.95 -9.69
N VAL A 111 -10.23 5.52 -8.43
CA VAL A 111 -8.97 5.49 -7.67
C VAL A 111 -8.70 4.08 -7.19
N ALA A 112 -7.53 3.52 -7.51
CA ALA A 112 -7.10 2.21 -7.04
C ALA A 112 -6.14 2.38 -5.86
N VAL A 113 -6.51 1.84 -4.70
CA VAL A 113 -5.70 1.92 -3.47
C VAL A 113 -4.48 0.99 -3.57
N PRO A 114 -3.26 1.47 -3.28
CA PRO A 114 -2.05 0.68 -3.31
C PRO A 114 -2.08 -0.54 -2.39
N GLY A 115 -1.42 -1.62 -2.80
CA GLY A 115 -1.11 -2.72 -1.91
C GLY A 115 -0.06 -2.33 -0.86
N CYS A 116 -0.11 -2.94 0.32
CA CYS A 116 0.76 -2.58 1.43
C CYS A 116 2.26 -2.75 1.11
N TYR A 117 2.66 -3.93 0.63
CA TYR A 117 4.04 -4.16 0.20
C TYR A 117 4.41 -3.32 -1.03
N ALA A 118 3.46 -3.16 -1.95
CA ALA A 118 3.69 -2.36 -3.15
C ALA A 118 3.92 -0.89 -2.80
N SER A 119 3.16 -0.30 -1.89
CA SER A 119 3.39 1.08 -1.46
C SER A 119 4.77 1.27 -0.83
N GLY A 120 5.22 0.32 0.01
CA GLY A 120 6.56 0.33 0.56
C GLY A 120 7.65 0.20 -0.50
N PHE A 121 7.48 -0.72 -1.43
CA PHE A 121 8.42 -0.94 -2.54
C PHE A 121 8.49 0.26 -3.48
N ILE A 122 7.34 0.72 -3.94
CA ILE A 122 7.22 1.81 -4.92
C ILE A 122 7.78 3.12 -4.34
N SER A 123 7.59 3.37 -3.04
CA SER A 123 8.17 4.54 -2.38
C SER A 123 9.70 4.56 -2.39
N LEU A 124 10.36 3.41 -2.54
CA LEU A 124 11.81 3.27 -2.63
C LEU A 124 12.32 3.29 -4.07
N VAL A 125 11.61 2.65 -4.99
CA VAL A 125 12.09 2.42 -6.35
C VAL A 125 11.67 3.53 -7.32
N TYR A 126 10.43 3.97 -7.26
CA TYR A 126 9.91 5.01 -8.15
C TYR A 126 10.77 6.31 -8.16
N PRO A 127 11.18 6.87 -7.00
CA PRO A 127 12.01 8.08 -6.99
C PRO A 127 13.33 7.91 -7.74
N LEU A 128 13.98 6.77 -7.57
CA LEU A 128 15.27 6.48 -8.19
C LEU A 128 15.16 6.25 -9.71
N VAL A 129 14.13 5.53 -10.15
CA VAL A 129 13.84 5.32 -11.58
C VAL A 129 13.46 6.66 -12.22
N LYS A 130 12.58 7.43 -11.59
CA LYS A 130 12.14 8.74 -12.08
C LYS A 130 13.28 9.75 -12.20
N ALA A 131 14.25 9.71 -11.30
CA ALA A 131 15.44 10.56 -11.32
C ALA A 131 16.54 10.05 -12.28
N GLY A 132 16.35 8.90 -12.95
CA GLY A 132 17.37 8.28 -13.79
C GLY A 132 18.60 7.76 -13.02
N ILE A 133 18.47 7.59 -11.71
CA ILE A 133 19.51 7.02 -10.84
C ILE A 133 19.52 5.50 -10.99
N MET A 134 18.35 4.87 -10.97
CA MET A 134 18.18 3.43 -11.20
C MET A 134 17.61 3.21 -12.60
N PRO A 135 18.31 2.45 -13.46
CA PRO A 135 17.77 2.11 -14.78
C PRO A 135 16.53 1.20 -14.65
N SER A 136 15.63 1.25 -15.63
CA SER A 136 14.37 0.48 -15.60
C SER A 136 14.58 -1.04 -15.64
N ASP A 137 15.71 -1.50 -16.16
CA ASP A 137 16.13 -2.90 -16.24
C ASP A 137 16.97 -3.36 -15.04
N TYR A 138 17.16 -2.51 -14.01
CA TYR A 138 17.91 -2.86 -12.80
C TYR A 138 17.31 -4.13 -12.14
N PRO A 139 18.14 -5.14 -11.78
CA PRO A 139 17.66 -6.40 -11.19
C PRO A 139 17.26 -6.20 -9.72
N VAL A 140 16.07 -5.65 -9.50
CA VAL A 140 15.59 -5.30 -8.16
C VAL A 140 15.22 -6.54 -7.37
N VAL A 141 15.72 -6.61 -6.14
CA VAL A 141 15.32 -7.57 -5.12
C VAL A 141 14.65 -6.81 -3.97
N ALA A 142 13.59 -7.36 -3.42
CA ALA A 142 12.92 -6.81 -2.26
C ALA A 142 12.64 -7.87 -1.20
N HIS A 143 12.95 -7.55 0.05
CA HIS A 143 12.54 -8.29 1.22
C HIS A 143 11.46 -7.50 1.95
N ALA A 144 10.51 -8.20 2.57
CA ALA A 144 9.53 -7.52 3.37
C ALA A 144 9.14 -8.37 4.58
N VAL A 145 9.13 -7.76 5.77
CA VAL A 145 8.58 -8.36 6.98
C VAL A 145 7.28 -7.65 7.35
N SER A 146 6.26 -8.41 7.72
CA SER A 146 4.98 -7.84 8.15
C SER A 146 4.36 -8.63 9.28
N GLY A 147 3.58 -7.93 10.11
CA GLY A 147 2.65 -8.57 11.03
C GLY A 147 1.47 -9.23 10.30
N TYR A 148 0.73 -10.07 11.03
CA TYR A 148 -0.34 -10.91 10.46
C TYR A 148 -1.66 -10.18 10.19
N SER A 149 -1.84 -8.93 10.61
CA SER A 149 -3.09 -8.18 10.40
C SER A 149 -3.48 -8.04 8.92
N GLY A 150 -2.50 -8.10 7.99
CA GLY A 150 -2.73 -8.06 6.55
C GLY A 150 -3.09 -9.41 5.90
N ALA A 151 -3.04 -10.50 6.64
CA ALA A 151 -3.25 -11.86 6.10
C ALA A 151 -4.74 -12.25 5.95
N GLY A 152 -5.66 -11.40 6.40
CA GLY A 152 -7.11 -11.62 6.34
C GLY A 152 -7.67 -12.39 7.54
N LYS A 153 -8.99 -12.31 7.73
CA LYS A 153 -9.70 -12.82 8.92
C LYS A 153 -9.34 -14.25 9.33
N LYS A 154 -9.22 -15.16 8.35
CA LYS A 154 -8.92 -16.59 8.65
C LYS A 154 -7.51 -16.76 9.23
N ALA A 155 -6.51 -16.09 8.66
CA ALA A 155 -5.15 -16.18 9.15
C ALA A 155 -5.00 -15.47 10.50
N ILE A 156 -5.64 -14.32 10.70
CA ILE A 156 -5.68 -13.62 11.99
C ILE A 156 -6.21 -14.56 13.08
N ALA A 157 -7.34 -15.25 12.83
CA ALA A 157 -7.92 -16.17 13.78
C ALA A 157 -6.98 -17.32 14.20
N VAL A 158 -6.14 -17.81 13.26
CA VAL A 158 -5.12 -18.82 13.58
C VAL A 158 -4.01 -18.24 14.44
N TYR A 159 -3.52 -17.01 14.12
CA TYR A 159 -2.48 -16.35 14.90
C TYR A 159 -2.92 -16.01 16.33
N GLU A 160 -4.20 -15.76 16.53
CA GLU A 160 -4.80 -15.37 17.82
C GLU A 160 -5.43 -16.56 18.57
N SER A 161 -5.34 -17.79 18.02
CA SER A 161 -5.84 -19.01 18.64
C SER A 161 -4.92 -19.49 19.77
N ASP A 162 -5.52 -20.03 20.84
CA ASP A 162 -4.80 -20.75 21.90
C ASP A 162 -4.11 -22.03 21.35
N GLU A 163 -4.65 -22.60 20.27
CA GLU A 163 -4.11 -23.78 19.57
C GLU A 163 -3.24 -23.39 18.35
N LYS A 164 -2.59 -22.22 18.39
CA LYS A 164 -1.74 -21.74 17.31
C LYS A 164 -0.62 -22.76 17.02
N PRO A 165 -0.46 -23.22 15.75
CA PRO A 165 0.62 -24.14 15.38
C PRO A 165 2.02 -23.55 15.65
N GLU A 166 2.97 -24.40 16.02
CA GLU A 166 4.31 -23.96 16.44
C GLU A 166 5.04 -23.15 15.36
N GLU A 167 4.88 -23.52 14.10
CA GLU A 167 5.50 -22.77 12.98
C GLU A 167 4.99 -21.34 12.84
N PHE A 168 3.85 -20.97 13.44
CA PHE A 168 3.32 -19.60 13.42
C PHE A 168 4.05 -18.64 14.37
N TYR A 169 4.83 -19.16 15.32
CA TYR A 169 5.71 -18.34 16.16
C TYR A 169 6.98 -17.90 15.44
N SER A 170 7.30 -18.54 14.31
CA SER A 170 8.46 -18.22 13.47
C SER A 170 8.10 -17.26 12.33
N PRO A 171 9.01 -16.40 11.87
CA PRO A 171 8.85 -15.70 10.58
C PRO A 171 8.68 -16.70 9.44
N ARG A 172 7.60 -16.59 8.68
CA ARG A 172 7.30 -17.52 7.57
C ARG A 172 7.35 -16.80 6.24
N GLN A 173 8.27 -17.23 5.37
CA GLN A 173 8.36 -16.74 4.00
C GLN A 173 7.27 -17.38 3.15
N TYR A 174 6.65 -16.60 2.27
CA TYR A 174 5.61 -17.08 1.35
C TYR A 174 5.81 -16.50 -0.04
N ALA A 175 4.88 -16.76 -0.99
CA ALA A 175 5.00 -16.36 -2.38
C ALA A 175 6.29 -16.87 -3.06
N LEU A 176 6.79 -18.04 -2.66
CA LEU A 176 8.01 -18.65 -3.18
C LEU A 176 8.00 -18.87 -4.70
N PRO A 177 6.85 -19.19 -5.37
CA PRO A 177 6.77 -19.26 -6.83
C PRO A 177 6.93 -17.91 -7.55
N GLN A 178 7.12 -16.79 -6.84
CA GLN A 178 7.25 -15.45 -7.40
C GLN A 178 6.01 -14.99 -8.20
N GLU A 179 4.82 -15.39 -7.75
CA GLU A 179 3.52 -15.04 -8.35
C GLU A 179 2.66 -14.17 -7.44
N HIS A 180 3.29 -13.37 -6.58
CA HIS A 180 2.55 -12.49 -5.66
C HIS A 180 1.77 -11.41 -6.43
N LYS A 181 0.51 -11.19 -6.01
CA LYS A 181 -0.43 -10.24 -6.64
C LYS A 181 0.05 -8.79 -6.69
N HIS A 182 1.04 -8.40 -5.88
CA HIS A 182 1.63 -7.06 -5.91
C HIS A 182 2.75 -6.90 -6.95
N LEU A 183 3.29 -7.96 -7.54
CA LEU A 183 4.40 -7.87 -8.49
C LEU A 183 4.08 -7.04 -9.74
N PRO A 184 2.91 -7.18 -10.39
CA PRO A 184 2.55 -6.33 -11.53
C PRO A 184 2.46 -4.84 -11.15
N GLU A 185 1.92 -4.54 -9.97
CA GLU A 185 1.81 -3.19 -9.42
C GLU A 185 3.19 -2.59 -9.13
N MET A 186 4.07 -3.35 -8.44
CA MET A 186 5.45 -2.95 -8.14
C MET A 186 6.22 -2.60 -9.42
N MET A 187 6.15 -3.46 -10.44
CA MET A 187 6.82 -3.25 -11.72
C MET A 187 6.29 -2.00 -12.44
N LYS A 188 4.98 -1.98 -12.70
CA LYS A 188 4.37 -0.97 -13.57
C LYS A 188 4.45 0.44 -12.98
N ILE A 189 4.12 0.58 -11.69
CA ILE A 189 4.07 1.91 -11.07
C ILE A 189 5.49 2.46 -10.81
N SER A 190 6.45 1.60 -10.50
CA SER A 190 7.85 2.05 -10.34
C SER A 190 8.55 2.35 -11.67
N GLY A 191 7.96 1.96 -12.82
CA GLY A 191 8.58 2.15 -14.13
C GLY A 191 9.70 1.15 -14.43
N LEU A 192 9.64 -0.05 -13.84
CA LEU A 192 10.59 -1.14 -14.12
C LEU A 192 10.14 -1.95 -15.34
N ASP A 193 11.12 -2.45 -16.12
CA ASP A 193 10.89 -3.33 -17.26
C ASP A 193 10.57 -4.77 -16.82
N TYR A 194 11.05 -5.19 -15.63
CA TYR A 194 10.92 -6.53 -15.10
C TYR A 194 10.34 -6.51 -13.68
N LYS A 195 9.61 -7.59 -13.34
CA LYS A 195 9.12 -7.80 -11.98
C LYS A 195 10.32 -7.98 -11.04
N PRO A 196 10.31 -7.38 -9.84
CA PRO A 196 11.35 -7.61 -8.85
C PRO A 196 11.28 -9.04 -8.30
N VAL A 197 12.41 -9.57 -7.83
CA VAL A 197 12.40 -10.74 -6.95
C VAL A 197 11.85 -10.30 -5.59
N PHE A 198 10.78 -10.93 -5.13
CA PHE A 198 10.07 -10.50 -3.93
C PHE A 198 10.01 -11.60 -2.87
N ASN A 199 10.53 -11.31 -1.69
CA ASN A 199 10.65 -12.22 -0.55
C ASN A 199 9.84 -11.70 0.66
N PRO A 200 8.51 -11.85 0.68
CA PRO A 200 7.69 -11.45 1.81
C PRO A 200 7.74 -12.47 2.96
N LEU A 201 7.82 -11.97 4.19
CA LEU A 201 7.72 -12.75 5.42
C LEU A 201 6.55 -12.23 6.26
N ILE A 202 5.78 -13.16 6.81
CA ILE A 202 4.78 -12.88 7.84
C ILE A 202 5.34 -13.32 9.20
N CYS A 203 5.20 -12.46 10.20
CA CYS A 203 5.76 -12.63 11.52
C CYS A 203 4.67 -12.59 12.59
N ASP A 204 4.96 -13.17 13.77
CA ASP A 204 4.04 -13.26 14.89
C ASP A 204 3.98 -11.95 15.69
N TYR A 205 3.51 -10.88 15.05
CA TYR A 205 3.06 -9.65 15.69
C TYR A 205 1.87 -9.09 14.88
N PHE A 206 0.98 -8.39 15.53
CA PHE A 206 -0.27 -8.01 14.90
C PHE A 206 -0.09 -7.12 13.67
N SER A 207 0.59 -5.98 13.81
CA SER A 207 0.60 -4.92 12.79
C SER A 207 1.96 -4.25 12.68
N GLY A 208 2.31 -3.85 11.48
CA GLY A 208 3.57 -3.20 11.13
C GLY A 208 4.24 -3.87 9.94
N MET A 209 5.13 -3.15 9.28
CA MET A 209 5.81 -3.64 8.08
C MET A 209 7.11 -2.88 7.84
N VAL A 210 8.10 -3.58 7.33
CA VAL A 210 9.28 -2.98 6.69
C VAL A 210 9.47 -3.64 5.33
N VAL A 211 9.66 -2.83 4.30
CA VAL A 211 10.08 -3.27 2.97
C VAL A 211 11.51 -2.81 2.75
N THR A 212 12.38 -3.72 2.36
CA THR A 212 13.81 -3.48 2.15
C THR A 212 14.20 -3.77 0.72
N VAL A 213 14.87 -2.81 0.08
CA VAL A 213 15.43 -2.93 -1.27
C VAL A 213 16.94 -2.69 -1.20
N PRO A 214 17.76 -3.73 -1.33
CA PRO A 214 19.22 -3.59 -1.44
C PRO A 214 19.58 -3.03 -2.84
N VAL A 215 20.51 -2.08 -2.88
CA VAL A 215 21.02 -1.49 -4.12
C VAL A 215 22.53 -1.64 -4.17
N LEU A 216 23.03 -2.29 -5.23
CA LEU A 216 24.43 -2.40 -5.56
C LEU A 216 24.82 -1.24 -6.46
N THR A 217 25.56 -0.26 -5.95
CA THR A 217 25.85 0.99 -6.68
C THR A 217 26.65 0.77 -7.96
N ARG A 218 27.45 -0.32 -8.04
CA ARG A 218 28.18 -0.71 -9.25
C ARG A 218 27.29 -1.08 -10.45
N LEU A 219 25.99 -1.33 -10.22
CA LEU A 219 25.01 -1.63 -11.26
C LEU A 219 24.21 -0.37 -11.68
N LEU A 220 24.48 0.77 -11.06
CA LEU A 220 23.89 2.05 -11.45
C LEU A 220 24.67 2.66 -12.63
N PRO A 221 24.04 3.53 -13.45
CA PRO A 221 24.66 4.04 -14.68
C PRO A 221 25.90 4.94 -14.45
N LYS A 222 26.06 5.45 -13.24
CA LYS A 222 27.25 6.19 -12.80
C LYS A 222 27.48 5.97 -11.30
N LYS A 223 28.62 6.45 -10.80
CA LYS A 223 28.92 6.37 -9.37
C LYS A 223 27.98 7.29 -8.58
N TYR A 224 27.32 6.71 -7.57
CA TYR A 224 26.49 7.42 -6.58
C TYR A 224 26.99 7.05 -5.19
N THR A 225 27.05 8.03 -4.30
CA THR A 225 27.32 7.83 -2.89
C THR A 225 26.05 7.59 -2.09
N LEU A 226 26.16 7.12 -0.86
CA LEU A 226 25.03 7.04 0.08
C LEU A 226 24.35 8.41 0.26
N ALA A 227 25.15 9.48 0.35
CA ALA A 227 24.64 10.84 0.48
C ALA A 227 23.86 11.31 -0.77
N ASP A 228 24.29 10.95 -1.98
CA ASP A 228 23.57 11.28 -3.21
C ASP A 228 22.20 10.62 -3.25
N ILE A 229 22.12 9.35 -2.86
CA ILE A 229 20.86 8.62 -2.81
C ILE A 229 19.93 9.19 -1.72
N HIS A 230 20.45 9.49 -0.52
CA HIS A 230 19.65 10.11 0.54
C HIS A 230 19.10 11.48 0.10
N LYS A 231 19.94 12.30 -0.55
CA LYS A 231 19.54 13.58 -1.11
C LYS A 231 18.41 13.44 -2.12
N ALA A 232 18.50 12.47 -3.03
CA ALA A 232 17.46 12.21 -4.02
C ALA A 232 16.09 11.92 -3.37
N PHE A 233 16.06 11.12 -2.30
CA PHE A 233 14.83 10.88 -1.55
C PHE A 233 14.33 12.14 -0.82
N THR A 234 15.24 12.88 -0.20
CA THR A 234 14.89 14.11 0.54
C THR A 234 14.26 15.14 -0.40
N GLU A 235 14.84 15.33 -1.58
CA GLU A 235 14.31 16.25 -2.60
C GLU A 235 12.98 15.74 -3.18
N HIS A 236 12.87 14.44 -3.45
CA HIS A 236 11.65 13.85 -4.01
C HIS A 236 10.43 13.99 -3.08
N TYR A 237 10.63 13.79 -1.77
CA TYR A 237 9.57 13.82 -0.76
C TYR A 237 9.50 15.14 0.04
N ALA A 238 10.18 16.21 -0.42
CA ALA A 238 10.21 17.49 0.30
C ALA A 238 8.82 18.05 0.63
N ASP A 239 7.86 17.92 -0.28
CA ASP A 239 6.48 18.40 -0.15
C ASP A 239 5.50 17.32 0.31
N ALA A 240 5.98 16.15 0.74
CA ALA A 240 5.13 15.04 1.16
C ALA A 240 4.71 15.17 2.63
N ASN A 241 3.42 15.17 2.88
CA ASN A 241 2.89 15.27 4.26
C ASN A 241 3.00 13.96 5.04
N LEU A 242 2.90 12.82 4.36
CA LEU A 242 2.77 11.51 4.99
C LEU A 242 3.97 10.59 4.75
N VAL A 243 4.94 11.00 3.93
CA VAL A 243 6.21 10.29 3.72
C VAL A 243 7.33 11.13 4.29
N LYS A 244 8.09 10.56 5.22
CA LYS A 244 9.23 11.22 5.87
C LYS A 244 10.52 10.47 5.55
N VAL A 245 11.49 11.17 4.99
CA VAL A 245 12.85 10.65 4.83
C VAL A 245 13.59 10.88 6.14
N MET A 246 14.13 9.82 6.71
CA MET A 246 14.83 9.84 7.99
C MET A 246 16.29 10.26 7.78
N PRO A 247 17.00 10.70 8.82
CA PRO A 247 18.43 11.01 8.73
C PRO A 247 19.23 9.84 8.12
N VAL A 248 20.36 10.13 7.49
CA VAL A 248 21.26 9.11 6.94
C VAL A 248 21.58 8.07 8.00
N MET A 249 21.57 6.79 7.65
CA MET A 249 21.77 5.66 8.55
C MET A 249 20.72 5.57 9.70
N GLY A 250 19.67 6.37 9.67
CA GLY A 250 18.69 6.43 10.76
C GLY A 250 19.25 7.00 12.06
N GLU A 251 20.26 7.87 11.97
CA GLU A 251 20.93 8.47 13.14
C GLU A 251 19.92 9.17 14.05
N GLY A 252 19.99 8.88 15.34
CA GLY A 252 19.06 9.42 16.35
C GLY A 252 17.64 8.85 16.30
N VAL A 253 17.35 7.89 15.42
CA VAL A 253 16.01 7.31 15.22
C VAL A 253 16.02 5.79 15.45
N LEU A 254 17.06 5.09 15.00
CA LEU A 254 17.19 3.64 15.19
C LEU A 254 17.71 3.34 16.59
N GLU A 255 16.94 2.57 17.35
CA GLU A 255 17.35 2.13 18.67
C GLU A 255 18.42 1.02 18.54
N ASN A 256 19.65 1.28 18.99
CA ASN A 256 20.78 0.36 18.87
C ASN A 256 21.01 -0.17 17.44
N GLY A 257 20.65 0.61 16.41
CA GLY A 257 20.78 0.21 15.01
C GLY A 257 19.67 -0.73 14.49
N PHE A 258 18.63 -1.01 15.28
CA PHE A 258 17.53 -1.87 14.88
C PHE A 258 16.34 -1.08 14.32
N LEU A 259 15.81 -1.54 13.18
CA LEU A 259 14.60 -1.00 12.54
C LEU A 259 13.41 -1.90 12.86
N ALA A 260 12.66 -1.55 13.90
CA ALA A 260 11.45 -2.29 14.27
C ALA A 260 10.30 -2.05 13.28
N ALA A 261 9.64 -3.11 12.84
CA ALA A 261 8.57 -3.04 11.84
C ALA A 261 7.25 -2.48 12.38
N ASN A 262 7.00 -2.61 13.68
CA ASN A 262 5.71 -2.26 14.32
C ASN A 262 5.63 -0.83 14.87
N THR A 263 6.68 -0.04 14.81
CA THR A 263 6.75 1.33 15.38
C THR A 263 5.69 2.28 14.82
N LEU A 264 5.25 2.08 13.57
CA LEU A 264 4.20 2.86 12.93
C LEU A 264 2.82 2.19 12.97
N SER A 265 2.64 1.13 13.76
CA SER A 265 1.31 0.54 13.96
C SER A 265 0.30 1.60 14.43
N GLY A 266 -0.87 1.64 13.77
CA GLY A 266 -1.92 2.62 14.08
C GLY A 266 -1.69 4.04 13.55
N LYS A 267 -0.52 4.34 12.99
CA LYS A 267 -0.21 5.67 12.39
C LYS A 267 -0.53 5.69 10.90
N ASN A 268 -0.50 6.88 10.28
CA ASN A 268 -0.83 7.07 8.85
C ASN A 268 0.38 7.46 7.99
N ASN A 269 1.55 7.67 8.59
CA ASN A 269 2.77 8.10 7.90
C ASN A 269 3.64 6.91 7.48
N MET A 270 4.50 7.17 6.53
CA MET A 270 5.55 6.28 6.06
C MET A 270 6.91 6.89 6.36
N GLU A 271 7.88 6.08 6.75
CA GLU A 271 9.26 6.48 6.95
C GLU A 271 10.17 5.77 5.95
N ILE A 272 11.13 6.50 5.40
CA ILE A 272 12.13 6.00 4.46
C ILE A 272 13.51 6.15 5.10
N PHE A 273 14.28 5.08 5.11
CA PHE A 273 15.64 5.00 5.62
C PHE A 273 16.59 4.68 4.47
N VAL A 274 17.69 5.40 4.40
CA VAL A 274 18.80 5.18 3.47
C VAL A 274 20.02 4.82 4.29
N CYS A 275 20.39 3.54 4.27
CA CYS A 275 21.45 2.95 5.09
C CYS A 275 22.48 2.24 4.22
N GLY A 276 23.58 1.81 4.81
CA GLY A 276 24.64 1.07 4.13
C GLY A 276 25.92 1.88 3.94
N ASN A 277 26.54 1.73 2.78
CA ASN A 277 27.76 2.46 2.37
C ASN A 277 27.70 2.74 0.86
N ASP A 278 28.76 3.40 0.33
CA ASP A 278 28.81 3.82 -1.07
C ASP A 278 28.81 2.65 -2.08
N ASP A 279 29.10 1.42 -1.67
CA ASP A 279 29.08 0.23 -2.55
C ASP A 279 27.77 -0.55 -2.46
N ARG A 280 27.14 -0.55 -1.29
CA ARG A 280 25.97 -1.36 -0.94
C ARG A 280 25.02 -0.51 -0.12
N ILE A 281 23.95 -0.04 -0.74
CA ILE A 281 22.93 0.76 -0.10
C ILE A 281 21.75 -0.14 0.25
N VAL A 282 21.19 0.06 1.43
CA VAL A 282 20.00 -0.63 1.90
C VAL A 282 18.90 0.41 2.09
N LEU A 283 17.94 0.39 1.19
CA LEU A 283 16.76 1.24 1.28
C LEU A 283 15.70 0.51 2.09
N CYS A 284 15.17 1.15 3.13
CA CYS A 284 14.06 0.61 3.87
C CYS A 284 12.91 1.59 3.89
N SER A 285 11.69 1.10 3.64
CA SER A 285 10.49 1.84 3.96
C SER A 285 9.76 1.14 5.10
N ARG A 286 9.28 1.92 6.04
CA ARG A 286 8.36 1.48 7.09
C ARG A 286 6.98 2.07 6.78
N PRO A 287 6.20 1.40 5.89
CA PRO A 287 4.89 1.87 5.49
C PRO A 287 3.85 1.55 6.56
N VAL A 288 2.70 2.14 6.40
CA VAL A 288 1.52 1.78 7.20
C VAL A 288 1.12 0.35 6.88
N SER A 289 0.87 -0.44 7.90
CA SER A 289 0.24 -1.76 7.74
C SER A 289 -1.14 -1.62 7.07
N TYR A 290 -1.53 -2.61 6.27
CA TYR A 290 -2.72 -2.66 5.42
C TYR A 290 -4.05 -2.29 6.09
N THR A 291 -4.13 -2.32 7.41
CA THR A 291 -5.32 -1.94 8.18
C THR A 291 -5.64 -0.44 8.14
N HIS A 292 -4.81 0.37 7.48
CA HIS A 292 -4.97 1.82 7.42
C HIS A 292 -5.06 2.31 5.98
N LEU A 293 -6.25 2.15 5.36
CA LEU A 293 -6.57 2.84 4.11
C LEU A 293 -6.48 4.35 4.32
N ARG A 294 -5.63 4.99 3.54
CA ARG A 294 -5.57 6.46 3.47
C ARG A 294 -6.74 6.94 2.62
N ALA A 295 -7.87 7.22 3.26
CA ALA A 295 -8.89 8.07 2.67
C ALA A 295 -8.50 9.53 2.98
N HIS A 296 -7.92 10.22 2.02
CA HIS A 296 -7.70 11.66 2.03
C HIS A 296 -8.46 12.28 0.87
#